data_2d88ec61c5c7097007749836610a8b41
#
_entry.id   2d88ec61c5c7097007749836610a8b41
#
_cell.length_a   1.000
_cell.length_b   1.000
_cell.length_c   1.000
_cell.angle_alpha   90.00
_cell.angle_beta   90.00
_cell.angle_gamma   90.00
#
_symmetry.space_group_name_H-M   'P 1'
#
loop_
_entity.id
_entity.type
_entity.pdbx_description
1 polymer ?
#
loop_
_entity_poly.entity_id
_entity_poly.type
_entity_poly.pdbx_seq_one_letter_code
_entity_poly.pdbx_strand_id
1 'polypeptide(L)'
;MMVRPERRPWRRLLTAALAAIAIFLYWTHVTERGQRDLVRSSAASDTSMPVQAYGWGASVGFADQRRLDEHFEKHGAEFGRITKQDYLRQAQLLRDTKVGGPVLEVVRRDGVVTRYDQQTGAFIAFNSNGVIRTFFKPNDGERYWRRQAERGE
;
A
#
# COMPACT_ATOMS: atom_id res chain seq x y z
N MET A 1 -45.66 -63.50 -27.57
CA MET A 1 -44.47 -63.42 -26.67
C MET A 1 -43.62 -62.32 -27.20
N MET A 2 -43.71 -61.09 -26.59
CA MET A 2 -43.03 -59.90 -27.07
C MET A 2 -41.72 -59.76 -26.30
N VAL A 3 -40.61 -59.90 -27.00
CA VAL A 3 -39.24 -59.63 -26.41
C VAL A 3 -38.98 -58.15 -26.38
N ARG A 4 -38.82 -57.57 -25.18
CA ARG A 4 -38.42 -56.18 -24.99
C ARG A 4 -36.92 -56.02 -25.30
N PRO A 5 -36.49 -55.02 -26.10
CA PRO A 5 -35.06 -54.77 -26.32
C PRO A 5 -34.40 -54.21 -25.05
N GLU A 6 -33.38 -54.91 -24.59
CA GLU A 6 -32.50 -54.38 -23.50
C GLU A 6 -31.82 -53.09 -23.91
N ARG A 7 -32.09 -52.06 -23.16
CA ARG A 7 -31.39 -50.76 -23.34
C ARG A 7 -29.94 -50.87 -22.85
N ARG A 8 -28.99 -50.93 -23.75
CA ARG A 8 -27.56 -51.12 -23.49
C ARG A 8 -27.02 -49.99 -22.60
N PRO A 9 -26.49 -50.25 -21.38
CA PRO A 9 -26.08 -49.24 -20.39
C PRO A 9 -24.84 -48.45 -20.81
N TRP A 10 -24.06 -48.93 -21.76
CA TRP A 10 -22.81 -48.32 -22.22
C TRP A 10 -23.00 -47.00 -22.97
N ARG A 11 -24.14 -46.73 -23.57
CA ARG A 11 -24.45 -45.43 -24.22
C ARG A 11 -24.52 -44.29 -23.20
N ARG A 12 -24.97 -44.56 -21.97
CA ARG A 12 -25.02 -43.58 -20.88
C ARG A 12 -23.64 -43.28 -20.30
N LEU A 13 -22.73 -44.24 -20.30
CA LEU A 13 -21.36 -44.10 -19.86
C LEU A 13 -20.52 -43.27 -20.84
N LEU A 14 -20.74 -43.42 -22.15
CA LEU A 14 -20.05 -42.64 -23.18
C LEU A 14 -20.48 -41.17 -23.15
N THR A 15 -21.73 -40.84 -22.93
CA THR A 15 -22.20 -39.44 -22.82
C THR A 15 -21.70 -38.77 -21.57
N ALA A 16 -21.57 -39.47 -20.43
CA ALA A 16 -21.01 -38.93 -19.21
C ALA A 16 -19.51 -38.66 -19.34
N ALA A 17 -18.75 -39.53 -20.01
CA ALA A 17 -17.33 -39.36 -20.26
C ALA A 17 -17.04 -38.15 -21.16
N LEU A 18 -17.82 -37.94 -22.22
CA LEU A 18 -17.66 -36.81 -23.12
C LEU A 18 -18.00 -35.45 -22.42
N ALA A 19 -19.01 -35.46 -21.55
CA ALA A 19 -19.35 -34.26 -20.76
C ALA A 19 -18.24 -33.88 -19.77
N ALA A 20 -17.62 -34.89 -19.12
CA ALA A 20 -16.51 -34.64 -18.19
C ALA A 20 -15.27 -34.09 -18.91
N ILE A 21 -14.95 -34.59 -20.09
CA ILE A 21 -13.85 -34.10 -20.93
C ILE A 21 -14.12 -32.64 -21.38
N ALA A 22 -15.34 -32.33 -21.80
CA ALA A 22 -15.71 -30.96 -22.21
C ALA A 22 -15.61 -29.96 -21.04
N ILE A 23 -16.02 -30.34 -19.84
CA ILE A 23 -15.91 -29.54 -18.65
C ILE A 23 -14.42 -29.32 -18.26
N PHE A 24 -13.61 -30.38 -18.36
CA PHE A 24 -12.16 -30.29 -18.06
C PHE A 24 -11.45 -29.36 -19.04
N LEU A 25 -11.73 -29.46 -20.34
CA LEU A 25 -11.17 -28.58 -21.37
C LEU A 25 -11.66 -27.14 -21.22
N TYR A 26 -12.89 -26.91 -20.81
CA TYR A 26 -13.42 -25.60 -20.52
C TYR A 26 -12.69 -24.95 -19.33
N TRP A 27 -12.49 -25.70 -18.24
CA TRP A 27 -11.77 -25.22 -17.07
C TRP A 27 -10.29 -24.89 -17.36
N THR A 28 -9.60 -25.71 -18.14
CA THR A 28 -8.20 -25.43 -18.54
C THR A 28 -8.11 -24.17 -19.42
N HIS A 29 -9.07 -23.98 -20.33
CA HIS A 29 -9.11 -22.77 -21.17
C HIS A 29 -9.45 -21.50 -20.40
N VAL A 30 -10.30 -21.59 -19.39
CA VAL A 30 -10.67 -20.43 -18.55
C VAL A 30 -9.51 -20.04 -17.64
N THR A 31 -8.79 -21.02 -17.06
CA THR A 31 -7.62 -20.74 -16.21
C THR A 31 -6.46 -20.12 -16.99
N GLU A 32 -6.19 -20.59 -18.22
CA GLU A 32 -5.14 -19.98 -19.07
C GLU A 32 -5.46 -18.54 -19.51
N ARG A 33 -6.73 -18.24 -19.79
CA ARG A 33 -7.14 -16.87 -20.13
C ARG A 33 -7.02 -15.93 -18.92
N GLY A 34 -7.49 -16.36 -17.77
CA GLY A 34 -7.37 -15.56 -16.53
C GLY A 34 -5.92 -15.26 -16.16
N GLN A 35 -5.00 -16.18 -16.40
CA GLN A 35 -3.59 -16.01 -16.09
C GLN A 35 -2.89 -15.10 -17.11
N ARG A 36 -3.27 -15.14 -18.38
CA ARG A 36 -2.76 -14.23 -19.42
C ARG A 36 -3.23 -12.80 -19.21
N ASP A 37 -4.46 -12.60 -18.77
CA ASP A 37 -5.00 -11.27 -18.47
C ASP A 37 -4.39 -10.66 -17.22
N LEU A 38 -4.07 -11.44 -16.20
CA LEU A 38 -3.34 -10.99 -15.00
C LEU A 38 -1.90 -10.61 -15.32
N VAL A 39 -1.18 -11.40 -16.14
CA VAL A 39 0.19 -11.09 -16.56
C VAL A 39 0.20 -9.86 -17.49
N ARG A 40 -0.80 -9.72 -18.36
CA ARG A 40 -0.93 -8.55 -19.25
C ARG A 40 -1.32 -7.28 -18.48
N SER A 41 -2.15 -7.41 -17.44
CA SER A 41 -2.51 -6.32 -16.53
C SER A 41 -1.32 -5.87 -15.69
N SER A 42 -0.47 -6.79 -15.22
CA SER A 42 0.75 -6.42 -14.47
C SER A 42 1.82 -5.81 -15.38
N ALA A 43 1.89 -6.20 -16.67
CA ALA A 43 2.81 -5.58 -17.63
C ALA A 43 2.32 -4.22 -18.16
N ALA A 44 1.01 -3.96 -18.09
CA ALA A 44 0.43 -2.67 -18.48
C ALA A 44 0.39 -1.65 -17.32
N SER A 45 0.67 -2.08 -16.08
CA SER A 45 0.72 -1.21 -14.91
C SER A 45 2.07 -0.53 -14.72
N ASP A 46 3.04 -0.77 -15.60
CA ASP A 46 4.31 -0.05 -15.62
C ASP A 46 4.26 1.22 -16.52
N THR A 47 3.05 1.73 -16.74
CA THR A 47 2.87 3.16 -16.99
C THR A 47 2.79 3.80 -15.60
N SER A 48 3.92 3.84 -14.91
CA SER A 48 4.17 4.85 -13.91
C SER A 48 3.99 6.20 -14.59
N MET A 49 2.75 6.73 -14.54
CA MET A 49 2.56 8.17 -14.58
C MET A 49 3.65 8.71 -13.67
N PRO A 50 4.48 9.65 -14.09
CA PRO A 50 5.34 10.33 -13.17
C PRO A 50 4.38 10.93 -12.13
N VAL A 51 4.29 10.32 -10.94
CA VAL A 51 3.81 11.00 -9.76
C VAL A 51 4.67 12.24 -9.74
N GLN A 52 4.09 13.37 -10.14
CA GLN A 52 4.79 14.64 -10.03
C GLN A 52 5.26 14.68 -8.59
N ALA A 53 6.54 14.51 -8.41
CA ALA A 53 7.17 14.48 -7.12
C ALA A 53 7.06 15.88 -6.53
N TYR A 54 5.92 16.17 -5.93
CA TYR A 54 5.76 17.28 -5.02
C TYR A 54 6.50 16.87 -3.76
N GLY A 55 7.81 17.21 -3.69
CA GLY A 55 8.57 16.91 -2.51
C GLY A 55 10.03 16.57 -2.79
N TRP A 56 10.71 16.12 -1.76
CA TRP A 56 12.14 15.82 -1.80
C TRP A 56 12.47 14.39 -2.27
N GLY A 57 11.46 13.54 -2.44
CA GLY A 57 11.59 12.18 -2.93
C GLY A 57 12.28 11.22 -1.95
N ALA A 58 12.49 9.99 -2.42
CA ALA A 58 13.01 8.88 -1.60
C ALA A 58 14.50 9.03 -1.23
N SER A 59 15.26 9.89 -1.89
CA SER A 59 16.69 10.10 -1.60
C SER A 59 16.94 10.92 -0.33
N VAL A 60 15.95 11.69 0.13
CA VAL A 60 16.04 12.50 1.35
C VAL A 60 15.25 11.83 2.46
N GLY A 61 15.91 11.57 3.59
CA GLY A 61 15.33 10.91 4.74
C GLY A 61 15.67 11.62 6.05
N PHE A 62 15.99 10.84 7.08
CA PHE A 62 16.60 11.36 8.30
C PHE A 62 18.01 11.88 8.01
N ALA A 63 18.58 12.70 8.93
CA ALA A 63 19.89 13.31 8.73
C ALA A 63 21.01 12.29 8.47
N ASP A 64 20.93 11.14 9.12
CA ASP A 64 21.84 10.01 8.93
C ASP A 64 21.18 8.69 9.33
N GLN A 65 21.88 7.56 9.08
CA GLN A 65 21.39 6.22 9.39
C GLN A 65 21.16 6.01 10.88
N ARG A 66 22.03 6.54 11.73
CA ARG A 66 21.89 6.42 13.19
C ARG A 66 20.60 7.10 13.69
N ARG A 67 20.25 8.25 13.15
CA ARG A 67 18.98 8.92 13.45
C ARG A 67 17.77 8.11 13.02
N LEU A 68 17.82 7.50 11.85
CA LEU A 68 16.75 6.58 11.43
C LEU A 68 16.63 5.40 12.38
N ASP A 69 17.76 4.81 12.79
CA ASP A 69 17.77 3.65 13.69
C ASP A 69 17.18 4.00 15.05
N GLU A 70 17.60 5.11 15.67
CA GLU A 70 17.09 5.62 16.94
C GLU A 70 15.57 5.87 16.89
N HIS A 71 15.08 6.49 15.81
CA HIS A 71 13.66 6.77 15.66
C HIS A 71 12.83 5.51 15.39
N PHE A 72 13.34 4.59 14.60
CA PHE A 72 12.65 3.32 14.34
C PHE A 72 12.59 2.45 15.61
N GLU A 73 13.67 2.35 16.36
CA GLU A 73 13.70 1.61 17.62
C GLU A 73 12.67 2.17 18.62
N LYS A 74 12.56 3.48 18.70
CA LYS A 74 11.64 4.16 19.63
C LYS A 74 10.19 4.15 19.18
N HIS A 75 9.91 4.33 17.89
CA HIS A 75 8.59 4.63 17.37
C HIS A 75 8.07 3.64 16.32
N GLY A 76 8.91 2.75 15.80
CA GLY A 76 8.51 1.81 14.74
C GLY A 76 7.31 0.95 15.11
N ALA A 77 7.22 0.51 16.37
CA ALA A 77 6.10 -0.31 16.86
C ALA A 77 4.73 0.39 16.79
N GLU A 78 4.68 1.72 16.81
CA GLU A 78 3.46 2.51 16.69
C GLU A 78 2.78 2.34 15.31
N PHE A 79 3.53 1.89 14.32
CA PHE A 79 3.09 1.65 12.93
C PHE A 79 2.79 0.18 12.64
N GLY A 80 2.82 -0.68 13.67
CA GLY A 80 2.60 -2.11 13.55
C GLY A 80 3.89 -2.90 13.24
N ARG A 81 3.72 -4.12 12.69
CA ARG A 81 4.88 -4.97 12.32
C ARG A 81 5.42 -4.55 10.96
N ILE A 82 6.29 -3.55 10.95
CA ILE A 82 6.90 -3.02 9.73
C ILE A 82 8.43 -3.11 9.80
N THR A 83 9.06 -3.05 8.63
CA THR A 83 10.52 -2.92 8.56
C THR A 83 10.95 -1.47 8.76
N LYS A 84 12.22 -1.25 9.08
CA LYS A 84 12.82 0.09 9.13
C LYS A 84 12.71 0.83 7.79
N GLN A 85 12.80 0.11 6.68
CA GLN A 85 12.62 0.68 5.34
C GLN A 85 11.17 1.14 5.12
N ASP A 86 10.18 0.36 5.60
CA ASP A 86 8.77 0.75 5.53
C ASP A 86 8.47 1.98 6.38
N TYR A 87 9.08 2.06 7.57
CA TYR A 87 8.97 3.22 8.45
C TYR A 87 9.51 4.48 7.77
N LEU A 88 10.72 4.41 7.19
CA LEU A 88 11.31 5.52 6.43
C LEU A 88 10.42 5.93 5.26
N ARG A 89 9.92 4.95 4.49
CA ARG A 89 9.06 5.21 3.33
C ARG A 89 7.74 5.88 3.74
N GLN A 90 7.12 5.47 4.86
CA GLN A 90 5.91 6.11 5.38
C GLN A 90 6.18 7.55 5.81
N ALA A 91 7.31 7.81 6.46
CA ALA A 91 7.71 9.17 6.84
C ALA A 91 7.92 10.05 5.60
N GLN A 92 8.61 9.56 4.59
CA GLN A 92 8.83 10.26 3.32
C GLN A 92 7.49 10.52 2.60
N LEU A 93 6.59 9.54 2.58
CA LEU A 93 5.27 9.69 1.98
C LEU A 93 4.46 10.80 2.64
N LEU A 94 4.39 10.86 3.97
CA LEU A 94 3.67 11.92 4.67
C LEU A 94 4.32 13.29 4.44
N ARG A 95 5.67 13.35 4.41
CA ARG A 95 6.41 14.58 4.09
C ARG A 95 6.07 15.09 2.69
N ASP A 96 5.94 14.20 1.71
CA ASP A 96 5.79 14.56 0.29
C ASP A 96 4.31 14.59 -0.17
N THR A 97 3.36 14.18 0.69
CA THR A 97 1.93 14.23 0.39
C THR A 97 1.45 15.67 0.24
N LYS A 98 0.57 15.92 -0.73
CA LYS A 98 -0.07 17.22 -0.90
C LYS A 98 -0.84 17.63 0.36
N VAL A 99 -0.60 18.84 0.84
CA VAL A 99 -1.30 19.42 1.99
C VAL A 99 -2.76 19.70 1.65
N GLY A 100 -3.63 19.53 2.64
CA GLY A 100 -5.08 19.66 2.51
C GLY A 100 -5.79 18.31 2.69
N GLY A 101 -7.11 18.33 2.77
CA GLY A 101 -7.87 17.14 3.16
C GLY A 101 -7.44 16.67 4.57
N PRO A 102 -7.03 15.39 4.74
CA PRO A 102 -6.66 14.88 6.06
C PRO A 102 -5.27 15.31 6.53
N VAL A 103 -4.42 15.89 5.67
CA VAL A 103 -3.06 16.28 6.03
C VAL A 103 -3.02 17.75 6.41
N LEU A 104 -2.83 17.99 7.70
CA LEU A 104 -2.64 19.32 8.28
C LEU A 104 -1.16 19.70 8.23
N GLU A 105 -0.85 20.98 8.00
CA GLU A 105 0.52 21.51 7.98
C GLU A 105 0.64 22.85 8.70
N VAL A 106 1.76 23.03 9.39
CA VAL A 106 2.22 24.32 9.89
C VAL A 106 3.72 24.46 9.69
N VAL A 107 4.15 25.61 9.21
CA VAL A 107 5.56 26.03 9.18
C VAL A 107 5.83 26.87 10.42
N ARG A 108 6.74 26.40 11.27
CA ARG A 108 7.12 27.08 12.51
C ARG A 108 8.06 28.27 12.21
N ARG A 109 8.22 29.20 13.18
CA ARG A 109 9.12 30.35 13.05
C ARG A 109 10.58 29.97 12.79
N ASP A 110 11.01 28.80 13.28
CA ASP A 110 12.36 28.27 13.05
C ASP A 110 12.50 27.58 11.66
N GLY A 111 11.48 27.67 10.80
CA GLY A 111 11.46 27.09 9.46
C GLY A 111 11.20 25.59 9.44
N VAL A 112 10.93 24.98 10.58
CA VAL A 112 10.55 23.55 10.67
C VAL A 112 9.12 23.39 10.22
N VAL A 113 8.91 22.50 9.24
CA VAL A 113 7.58 22.11 8.79
C VAL A 113 7.08 20.95 9.63
N THR A 114 5.84 21.02 10.12
CA THR A 114 5.18 19.94 10.84
C THR A 114 3.91 19.54 10.12
N ARG A 115 3.68 18.24 9.97
CA ARG A 115 2.44 17.69 9.42
C ARG A 115 1.82 16.69 10.36
N TYR A 116 0.51 16.58 10.27
CA TYR A 116 -0.27 15.57 10.96
C TYR A 116 -1.31 14.99 9.99
N ASP A 117 -1.32 13.70 9.87
CA ASP A 117 -2.32 12.97 9.09
C ASP A 117 -3.44 12.50 10.01
N GLN A 118 -4.62 13.09 9.85
CA GLN A 118 -5.81 12.78 10.63
C GLN A 118 -6.34 11.36 10.42
N GLN A 119 -6.02 10.71 9.29
CA GLN A 119 -6.48 9.37 9.00
C GLN A 119 -5.62 8.31 9.71
N THR A 120 -4.31 8.48 9.69
CA THR A 120 -3.37 7.50 10.24
C THR A 120 -2.94 7.85 11.67
N GLY A 121 -3.14 9.08 12.09
CA GLY A 121 -2.65 9.62 13.36
C GLY A 121 -1.14 9.90 13.35
N ALA A 122 -0.49 9.86 12.20
CA ALA A 122 0.93 10.06 12.08
C ALA A 122 1.32 11.56 12.12
N PHE A 123 2.37 11.86 12.86
CA PHE A 123 3.00 13.17 12.93
C PHE A 123 4.41 13.13 12.37
N ILE A 124 4.79 14.14 11.59
CA ILE A 124 6.15 14.34 11.11
C ILE A 124 6.61 15.77 11.32
N ALA A 125 7.90 15.95 11.62
CA ALA A 125 8.57 17.24 11.53
C ALA A 125 9.83 17.10 10.66
N PHE A 126 10.07 18.09 9.80
CA PHE A 126 11.22 18.12 8.89
C PHE A 126 11.69 19.54 8.61
N ASN A 127 12.94 19.67 8.23
CA ASN A 127 13.55 20.95 7.87
C ASN A 127 13.07 21.41 6.49
N SER A 128 13.27 22.69 6.16
CA SER A 128 12.92 23.26 4.85
C SER A 128 13.62 22.57 3.67
N ASN A 129 14.73 21.85 3.90
CA ASN A 129 15.42 21.04 2.91
C ASN A 129 14.91 19.59 2.84
N GLY A 130 13.81 19.25 3.52
CA GLY A 130 13.18 17.93 3.51
C GLY A 130 13.79 16.91 4.47
N VAL A 131 14.88 17.21 5.17
CA VAL A 131 15.49 16.30 6.14
C VAL A 131 14.55 16.08 7.33
N ILE A 132 14.19 14.82 7.56
CA ILE A 132 13.23 14.40 8.59
C ILE A 132 13.90 14.53 9.98
N ARG A 133 13.22 15.20 10.88
CA ARG A 133 13.64 15.36 12.29
C ARG A 133 13.01 14.31 13.18
N THR A 134 11.73 14.02 12.97
CA THR A 134 10.99 13.02 13.74
C THR A 134 9.77 12.53 12.96
N PHE A 135 9.36 11.28 13.22
CA PHE A 135 8.15 10.66 12.70
C PHE A 135 7.61 9.69 13.74
N PHE A 136 6.34 9.83 14.15
CA PHE A 136 5.72 8.98 15.17
C PHE A 136 4.21 9.22 15.24
N LYS A 137 3.49 8.43 16.05
CA LYS A 137 2.07 8.64 16.36
C LYS A 137 1.92 9.17 17.78
N PRO A 138 1.62 10.47 17.95
CA PRO A 138 1.45 11.04 19.28
C PRO A 138 0.23 10.46 20.01
N ASN A 139 0.37 10.13 21.30
CA ASN A 139 -0.71 9.61 22.14
C ASN A 139 -1.92 10.54 22.19
N ASP A 140 -1.68 11.85 22.14
CA ASP A 140 -2.74 12.88 22.15
C ASP A 140 -3.28 13.18 20.74
N GLY A 141 -2.81 12.49 19.72
CA GLY A 141 -3.24 12.68 18.34
C GLY A 141 -3.07 14.11 17.86
N GLU A 142 -4.10 14.67 17.23
CA GLU A 142 -4.10 16.02 16.67
C GLU A 142 -3.83 17.11 17.72
N ARG A 143 -4.21 16.91 18.99
CA ARG A 143 -3.91 17.87 20.04
C ARG A 143 -2.41 18.10 20.23
N TYR A 144 -1.59 17.06 20.05
CA TYR A 144 -0.14 17.21 20.05
C TYR A 144 0.32 18.14 18.93
N TRP A 145 -0.18 17.92 17.70
CA TRP A 145 0.17 18.75 16.55
C TRP A 145 -0.25 20.21 16.74
N ARG A 146 -1.46 20.47 17.25
CA ARG A 146 -1.92 21.86 17.54
C ARG A 146 -0.99 22.57 18.52
N ARG A 147 -0.57 21.91 19.59
CA ARG A 147 0.42 22.50 20.52
C ARG A 147 1.77 22.75 19.87
N GLN A 148 2.18 21.97 18.87
CA GLN A 148 3.41 22.26 18.13
C GLN A 148 3.24 23.44 17.17
N ALA A 149 2.06 23.61 16.60
CA ALA A 149 1.70 24.77 15.78
C ALA A 149 1.78 26.08 16.60
N GLU A 150 1.15 26.11 17.78
CA GLU A 150 1.15 27.26 18.70
C GLU A 150 2.56 27.69 19.16
N ARG A 151 3.49 26.76 19.30
CA ARG A 151 4.90 27.08 19.60
C ARG A 151 5.63 27.78 18.45
N GLY A 152 5.04 27.78 17.28
CA GLY A 152 5.56 28.42 16.07
C GLY A 152 5.05 29.86 15.87
N GLU A 153 4.00 30.24 16.60
CA GLU A 153 3.48 31.61 16.62
C GLU A 153 4.26 32.46 17.63
#